data_4209f8ae11071eeb4c52bf31515c4457
#
_entry.id   4209f8ae11071eeb4c52bf31515c4457
#
_cell.length_a   1.000
_cell.length_b   1.000
_cell.length_c   1.000
_cell.angle_alpha   90.00
_cell.angle_beta   90.00
_cell.angle_gamma   90.00
#
_symmetry.space_group_name_H-M   'P 1'
#
loop_
_entity.id
_entity.type
_entity.pdbx_description
1 polymer ?
#
loop_
_entity_poly.entity_id
_entity_poly.type
_entity_poly.pdbx_seq_one_letter_code
_entity_poly.pdbx_strand_id
1 'polypeptide(L)'
;MRRQVGTLTSLLVVALLGLAVGSLVVAPRGAVGQDKGKVVVQIGGGDWADANFEAYVAPFEKETGIKVVAVRDWMSIAKLKLMVESKTVELDVADIPRLHYLSAVKANYLEKIDYGIYNKAELSKIDDLSKQAYGVGAAYFSYVMAFDNEKFPAGKRPTTWAEFWDAKKFPGPRTLRAGVYGTGAYEEALLADGVPMDKLYPMDVDRAFKSLDKIRPHVTTWWKEGAEGQQLFADKVVTLGDVFNGRIGNLQKKGMPLDIEWNQGKLQLDYWVIPKGAPNQQNAQKFIEFATRAKRQGAFSELIPYGPTNIAAFEHIKPETAKQLPTYPANLKKQFHRNEDWYAEAGPGGKSNLELIIERWNRWTVQ
;
A
#
# COMPACT_ATOMS: atom_id res chain seq x y z
N MET A 1 -32.59 63.72 -52.76
CA MET A 1 -33.48 64.93 -52.71
C MET A 1 -33.55 65.38 -51.25
N ARG A 2 -33.15 66.68 -51.06
CA ARG A 2 -33.49 67.64 -49.99
C ARG A 2 -33.47 67.18 -48.54
N ARG A 3 -32.44 67.61 -47.71
CA ARG A 3 -32.31 68.94 -47.02
C ARG A 3 -33.50 69.24 -46.05
N GLN A 4 -33.17 69.39 -44.75
CA GLN A 4 -33.00 70.62 -43.93
C GLN A 4 -32.76 70.21 -42.51
N VAL A 5 -31.73 70.58 -41.78
CA VAL A 5 -31.24 71.81 -41.14
C VAL A 5 -32.32 72.43 -40.20
N GLY A 6 -32.01 72.53 -38.93
CA GLY A 6 -32.75 73.30 -37.90
C GLY A 6 -32.01 73.25 -36.55
N THR A 7 -31.20 74.19 -36.38
CA THR A 7 -30.63 75.09 -35.36
C THR A 7 -31.18 75.08 -33.94
N LEU A 8 -30.18 75.01 -32.97
CA LEU A 8 -29.99 75.70 -31.69
C LEU A 8 -31.21 76.28 -30.91
N THR A 9 -31.25 75.96 -29.63
CA THR A 9 -31.30 76.97 -28.55
C THR A 9 -30.76 76.44 -27.23
N SER A 10 -29.82 77.16 -26.64
CA SER A 10 -29.22 77.00 -25.35
C SER A 10 -30.16 77.37 -24.23
N LEU A 11 -30.22 76.63 -23.14
CA LEU A 11 -30.77 77.14 -21.86
C LEU A 11 -29.86 76.56 -20.72
N LEU A 12 -29.16 77.51 -20.09
CA LEU A 12 -28.47 77.33 -18.83
C LEU A 12 -29.46 77.14 -17.71
N VAL A 13 -29.33 76.06 -16.92
CA VAL A 13 -29.94 76.01 -15.58
C VAL A 13 -28.86 75.55 -14.61
N VAL A 14 -28.49 76.44 -13.74
CA VAL A 14 -27.68 76.27 -12.57
C VAL A 14 -28.50 75.51 -11.54
N ALA A 15 -28.05 74.34 -11.05
CA ALA A 15 -28.65 73.71 -9.88
C ALA A 15 -27.54 73.13 -8.99
N LEU A 16 -27.46 73.71 -7.88
CA LEU A 16 -26.84 73.36 -6.55
C LEU A 16 -26.29 71.97 -6.36
N LEU A 17 -25.02 71.98 -5.91
CA LEU A 17 -24.31 70.85 -5.27
C LEU A 17 -25.02 70.47 -3.96
N GLY A 18 -25.55 69.25 -3.90
CA GLY A 18 -25.79 68.53 -2.65
C GLY A 18 -24.73 67.49 -2.44
N LEU A 19 -23.80 67.71 -1.51
CA LEU A 19 -22.83 66.70 -1.03
C LEU A 19 -23.59 65.64 -0.22
N ALA A 20 -23.92 64.51 -0.84
CA ALA A 20 -24.27 63.28 -0.10
C ALA A 20 -23.00 62.49 0.19
N VAL A 21 -22.53 62.57 1.43
CA VAL A 21 -21.48 61.69 1.95
C VAL A 21 -22.10 60.29 2.10
N GLY A 22 -22.01 59.51 1.07
CA GLY A 22 -22.36 58.10 1.13
C GLY A 22 -21.25 57.34 1.85
N SER A 23 -21.51 56.95 3.12
CA SER A 23 -20.64 56.01 3.86
C SER A 23 -20.63 54.66 3.10
N LEU A 24 -19.56 54.39 2.38
CA LEU A 24 -19.26 53.05 1.89
C LEU A 24 -19.10 52.12 3.08
N VAL A 25 -20.10 51.36 3.44
CA VAL A 25 -19.98 50.18 4.29
C VAL A 25 -19.21 49.16 3.48
N VAL A 26 -17.88 49.11 3.69
CA VAL A 26 -17.02 48.01 3.22
C VAL A 26 -17.43 46.79 4.03
N ALA A 27 -18.29 45.95 3.49
CA ALA A 27 -18.53 44.61 4.03
C ALA A 27 -17.17 43.89 4.16
N PRO A 28 -16.88 43.28 5.30
CA PRO A 28 -15.65 42.50 5.40
C PRO A 28 -15.67 41.46 4.31
N ARG A 29 -14.71 41.50 3.37
CA ARG A 29 -14.42 40.41 2.46
C ARG A 29 -14.17 39.21 3.35
N GLY A 30 -15.10 38.26 3.37
CA GLY A 30 -14.89 36.96 3.94
C GLY A 30 -13.51 36.48 3.48
N ALA A 31 -12.69 36.05 4.42
CA ALA A 31 -11.38 35.51 4.11
C ALA A 31 -11.57 34.43 3.05
N VAL A 32 -11.20 34.72 1.81
CA VAL A 32 -11.06 33.71 0.75
C VAL A 32 -10.02 32.75 1.33
N GLY A 33 -10.46 31.57 1.75
CA GLY A 33 -9.56 30.55 2.28
C GLY A 33 -8.43 30.39 1.27
N GLN A 34 -7.21 30.60 1.73
CA GLN A 34 -6.02 30.47 0.91
C GLN A 34 -6.08 29.10 0.27
N ASP A 35 -6.09 29.01 -1.05
CA ASP A 35 -6.04 27.72 -1.75
C ASP A 35 -4.75 27.00 -1.33
N LYS A 36 -4.90 25.98 -0.49
CA LYS A 36 -3.77 25.21 0.05
C LYS A 36 -3.25 24.17 -0.96
N GLY A 37 -3.82 24.17 -2.16
CA GLY A 37 -3.46 23.29 -3.23
C GLY A 37 -4.00 21.87 -3.03
N LYS A 38 -3.43 20.94 -3.80
CA LYS A 38 -3.83 19.52 -3.79
C LYS A 38 -2.61 18.62 -3.62
N VAL A 39 -2.88 17.34 -3.40
CA VAL A 39 -1.92 16.23 -3.49
C VAL A 39 -2.60 15.05 -4.16
N VAL A 40 -1.94 14.41 -5.09
CA VAL A 40 -2.43 13.20 -5.79
C VAL A 40 -1.78 11.99 -5.15
N VAL A 41 -2.59 11.14 -4.50
CA VAL A 41 -2.11 10.00 -3.70
C VAL A 41 -2.68 8.70 -4.24
N GLN A 42 -1.82 7.78 -4.59
CA GLN A 42 -2.22 6.42 -4.93
C GLN A 42 -2.45 5.62 -3.64
N ILE A 43 -3.62 5.00 -3.52
CA ILE A 43 -4.09 4.33 -2.30
C ILE A 43 -4.45 2.84 -2.51
N GLY A 44 -4.07 2.24 -3.65
CA GLY A 44 -4.38 0.85 -3.94
C GLY A 44 -5.85 0.57 -4.23
N GLY A 45 -6.30 -0.68 -4.04
CA GLY A 45 -7.65 -1.13 -4.37
C GLY A 45 -8.34 -1.93 -3.25
N GLY A 46 -9.66 -2.08 -3.38
CA GLY A 46 -10.50 -2.84 -2.44
C GLY A 46 -10.44 -2.32 -1.01
N ASP A 47 -10.59 -3.21 -0.02
CA ASP A 47 -10.59 -2.87 1.42
C ASP A 47 -9.32 -2.08 1.85
N TRP A 48 -8.18 -2.26 1.17
CA TRP A 48 -6.98 -1.47 1.40
C TRP A 48 -7.20 0.01 1.06
N ALA A 49 -7.77 0.30 -0.11
CA ALA A 49 -8.05 1.67 -0.52
C ALA A 49 -9.08 2.34 0.40
N ASP A 50 -10.10 1.60 0.85
CA ASP A 50 -11.11 2.11 1.77
C ASP A 50 -10.48 2.47 3.12
N ALA A 51 -9.62 1.60 3.67
CA ALA A 51 -8.89 1.86 4.90
C ALA A 51 -7.94 3.07 4.78
N ASN A 52 -7.20 3.19 3.66
CA ASN A 52 -6.36 4.36 3.39
C ASN A 52 -7.18 5.65 3.31
N PHE A 53 -8.32 5.62 2.64
CA PHE A 53 -9.19 6.78 2.51
C PHE A 53 -9.69 7.23 3.88
N GLU A 54 -10.17 6.32 4.70
CA GLU A 54 -10.75 6.63 6.01
C GLU A 54 -9.69 7.02 7.05
N ALA A 55 -8.55 6.32 7.09
CA ALA A 55 -7.51 6.58 8.09
C ALA A 55 -6.63 7.79 7.75
N TYR A 56 -6.36 8.04 6.48
CA TYR A 56 -5.38 9.03 6.04
C TYR A 56 -6.00 10.15 5.20
N VAL A 57 -6.72 9.85 4.11
CA VAL A 57 -7.17 10.86 3.15
C VAL A 57 -8.17 11.84 3.77
N ALA A 58 -9.30 11.35 4.24
CA ALA A 58 -10.35 12.22 4.79
C ALA A 58 -9.89 13.01 6.02
N PRO A 59 -9.14 12.41 7.00
CA PRO A 59 -8.60 13.17 8.11
C PRO A 59 -7.51 14.19 7.71
N PHE A 60 -6.68 13.91 6.71
CA PHE A 60 -5.68 14.85 6.19
C PHE A 60 -6.34 16.09 5.58
N GLU A 61 -7.35 15.90 4.71
CA GLU A 61 -8.12 17.01 4.15
C GLU A 61 -8.76 17.87 5.24
N LYS A 62 -9.37 17.21 6.24
CA LYS A 62 -10.01 17.89 7.37
C LYS A 62 -9.04 18.72 8.20
N GLU A 63 -7.84 18.19 8.49
CA GLU A 63 -6.84 18.84 9.35
C GLU A 63 -6.10 19.95 8.60
N THR A 64 -5.72 19.72 7.36
CA THR A 64 -4.83 20.61 6.61
C THR A 64 -5.56 21.58 5.68
N GLY A 65 -6.73 21.20 5.20
CA GLY A 65 -7.46 21.87 4.12
C GLY A 65 -6.85 21.64 2.72
N ILE A 66 -5.81 20.81 2.59
CA ILE A 66 -5.22 20.40 1.31
C ILE A 66 -6.11 19.31 0.71
N LYS A 67 -6.51 19.47 -0.55
CA LYS A 67 -7.33 18.48 -1.26
C LYS A 67 -6.51 17.25 -1.66
N VAL A 68 -7.05 16.04 -1.44
CA VAL A 68 -6.44 14.79 -1.88
C VAL A 68 -7.19 14.23 -3.07
N VAL A 69 -6.49 14.03 -4.17
CA VAL A 69 -6.98 13.25 -5.31
C VAL A 69 -6.53 11.80 -5.09
N ALA A 70 -7.43 10.98 -4.58
CA ALA A 70 -7.14 9.58 -4.28
C ALA A 70 -7.23 8.71 -5.55
N VAL A 71 -6.12 8.12 -5.96
CA VAL A 71 -6.02 7.22 -7.12
C VAL A 71 -6.13 5.77 -6.64
N ARG A 72 -7.23 5.11 -6.99
CA ARG A 72 -7.50 3.71 -6.61
C ARG A 72 -6.90 2.74 -7.63
N ASP A 73 -5.59 2.65 -7.64
CA ASP A 73 -4.82 1.76 -8.51
C ASP A 73 -3.52 1.34 -7.79
N TRP A 74 -2.79 0.39 -8.34
CA TRP A 74 -1.50 -0.06 -7.83
C TRP A 74 -0.35 0.48 -8.70
N MET A 75 0.72 0.93 -8.02
CA MET A 75 1.94 1.37 -8.69
C MET A 75 2.84 0.18 -8.99
N SER A 76 3.08 -0.09 -10.27
CA SER A 76 4.16 -0.97 -10.67
C SER A 76 5.45 -0.18 -10.92
N ILE A 77 6.60 -0.85 -10.80
CA ILE A 77 7.88 -0.23 -11.14
C ILE A 77 7.92 0.23 -12.61
N ALA A 78 7.23 -0.45 -13.52
CA ALA A 78 7.13 -0.07 -14.92
C ALA A 78 6.33 1.22 -15.13
N LYS A 79 5.19 1.39 -14.42
CA LYS A 79 4.42 2.65 -14.44
C LYS A 79 5.25 3.80 -13.88
N LEU A 80 5.92 3.60 -12.73
CA LEU A 80 6.78 4.62 -12.12
C LEU A 80 7.89 5.04 -13.06
N LYS A 81 8.59 4.08 -13.66
CA LYS A 81 9.63 4.32 -14.68
C LYS A 81 9.09 5.17 -15.82
N LEU A 82 7.96 4.75 -16.40
CA LEU A 82 7.36 5.45 -17.54
C LEU A 82 7.06 6.92 -17.22
N MET A 83 6.41 7.20 -16.07
CA MET A 83 6.07 8.56 -15.65
C MET A 83 7.31 9.44 -15.46
N VAL A 84 8.35 8.91 -14.80
CA VAL A 84 9.56 9.69 -14.50
C VAL A 84 10.40 9.94 -15.75
N GLU A 85 10.61 8.93 -16.59
CA GLU A 85 11.44 9.05 -17.82
C GLU A 85 10.75 9.91 -18.87
N SER A 86 9.43 9.83 -19.01
CA SER A 86 8.67 10.72 -19.93
C SER A 86 8.48 12.13 -19.38
N LYS A 87 8.85 12.39 -18.11
CA LYS A 87 8.61 13.67 -17.41
C LYS A 87 7.14 14.07 -17.35
N THR A 88 6.23 13.07 -17.30
CA THR A 88 4.77 13.25 -17.19
C THR A 88 4.27 12.67 -15.87
N VAL A 89 4.81 13.18 -14.78
CA VAL A 89 4.46 12.70 -13.42
C VAL A 89 3.15 13.35 -12.99
N GLU A 90 2.09 12.55 -12.88
CA GLU A 90 0.75 12.99 -12.47
C GLU A 90 0.40 12.59 -11.02
N LEU A 91 1.31 11.91 -10.34
CA LEU A 91 1.17 11.38 -8.99
C LEU A 91 2.18 12.02 -8.05
N ASP A 92 1.74 12.38 -6.84
CA ASP A 92 2.61 12.98 -5.83
C ASP A 92 3.09 11.97 -4.80
N VAL A 93 2.24 11.02 -4.42
CA VAL A 93 2.56 9.97 -3.44
C VAL A 93 2.14 8.62 -3.97
N ALA A 94 3.05 7.66 -3.95
CA ALA A 94 2.77 6.26 -4.25
C ALA A 94 3.01 5.38 -3.01
N ASP A 95 2.23 4.31 -2.92
CA ASP A 95 2.45 3.19 -2.01
C ASP A 95 3.05 2.03 -2.81
N ILE A 96 4.28 1.64 -2.47
CA ILE A 96 5.01 0.60 -3.21
C ILE A 96 5.68 -0.42 -2.28
N PRO A 97 5.72 -1.72 -2.66
CA PRO A 97 6.47 -2.73 -1.93
C PRO A 97 7.97 -2.40 -1.85
N ARG A 98 8.63 -2.82 -0.76
CA ARG A 98 10.08 -2.62 -0.58
C ARG A 98 10.91 -3.07 -1.78
N LEU A 99 10.52 -4.14 -2.44
CA LEU A 99 11.19 -4.61 -3.65
C LEU A 99 11.19 -3.57 -4.79
N HIS A 100 10.05 -2.91 -5.01
CA HIS A 100 9.94 -1.84 -6.00
C HIS A 100 10.66 -0.57 -5.52
N TYR A 101 10.62 -0.29 -4.21
CA TYR A 101 11.36 0.80 -3.59
C TYR A 101 12.87 0.69 -3.88
N LEU A 102 13.49 -0.46 -3.64
CA LEU A 102 14.91 -0.69 -3.91
C LEU A 102 15.26 -0.46 -5.39
N SER A 103 14.43 -0.96 -6.28
CA SER A 103 14.60 -0.76 -7.73
C SER A 103 14.47 0.72 -8.12
N ALA A 104 13.50 1.43 -7.54
CA ALA A 104 13.25 2.85 -7.82
C ALA A 104 14.38 3.75 -7.27
N VAL A 105 14.94 3.42 -6.10
CA VAL A 105 16.10 4.12 -5.53
C VAL A 105 17.31 3.95 -6.43
N LYS A 106 17.62 2.72 -6.85
CA LYS A 106 18.74 2.41 -7.75
C LYS A 106 18.62 3.15 -9.08
N ALA A 107 17.40 3.30 -9.60
CA ALA A 107 17.11 4.00 -10.85
C ALA A 107 16.98 5.53 -10.69
N ASN A 108 17.08 6.07 -9.47
CA ASN A 108 16.89 7.50 -9.16
C ASN A 108 15.51 8.04 -9.58
N TYR A 109 14.45 7.26 -9.33
CA TYR A 109 13.06 7.62 -9.66
C TYR A 109 12.29 8.26 -8.51
N LEU A 110 12.90 8.46 -7.35
CA LEU A 110 12.25 8.97 -6.14
C LEU A 110 12.86 10.28 -5.67
N GLU A 111 12.06 11.11 -5.02
CA GLU A 111 12.50 12.28 -4.25
C GLU A 111 12.87 11.87 -2.83
N LYS A 112 13.76 12.65 -2.20
CA LYS A 112 14.12 12.45 -0.79
C LYS A 112 12.97 12.83 0.12
N ILE A 113 12.85 12.10 1.23
CA ILE A 113 11.94 12.43 2.32
C ILE A 113 12.56 13.55 3.17
N ASP A 114 11.75 14.56 3.45
CA ASP A 114 12.11 15.64 4.37
C ASP A 114 11.72 15.29 5.80
N TYR A 115 12.62 14.66 6.53
CA TYR A 115 12.41 14.35 7.95
C TYR A 115 12.45 15.58 8.86
N GLY A 116 12.83 16.76 8.34
CA GLY A 116 12.85 18.02 9.09
C GLY A 116 11.47 18.52 9.48
N ILE A 117 10.41 18.11 8.75
CA ILE A 117 9.02 18.49 9.05
C ILE A 117 8.35 17.59 10.11
N TYR A 118 8.99 16.47 10.47
CA TYR A 118 8.41 15.51 11.41
C TYR A 118 8.53 15.99 12.85
N ASN A 119 7.48 15.69 13.64
CA ASN A 119 7.62 15.75 15.08
C ASN A 119 8.69 14.74 15.55
N LYS A 120 9.68 15.19 16.32
CA LYS A 120 10.81 14.34 16.77
C LYS A 120 10.36 13.14 17.60
N ALA A 121 9.31 13.30 18.43
CA ALA A 121 8.78 12.22 19.26
C ALA A 121 8.12 11.14 18.38
N GLU A 122 7.33 11.53 17.39
CA GLU A 122 6.74 10.61 16.39
C GLU A 122 7.83 9.91 15.56
N LEU A 123 8.79 10.67 15.03
CA LEU A 123 9.86 10.14 14.21
C LEU A 123 10.71 9.08 14.95
N SER A 124 10.94 9.27 16.25
CA SER A 124 11.70 8.34 17.08
C SER A 124 11.01 6.99 17.30
N LYS A 125 9.71 6.90 17.00
CA LYS A 125 8.89 5.70 17.15
C LYS A 125 8.70 4.93 15.84
N ILE A 126 9.10 5.50 14.71
CA ILE A 126 9.15 4.79 13.42
C ILE A 126 10.40 3.91 13.44
N ASP A 127 10.28 2.62 13.12
CA ASP A 127 11.40 1.69 13.10
C ASP A 127 12.44 2.03 12.01
N ASP A 128 13.68 1.56 12.18
CA ASP A 128 14.79 1.97 11.30
C ASP A 128 14.65 1.44 9.87
N LEU A 129 14.04 0.25 9.68
CA LEU A 129 13.78 -0.28 8.34
C LEU A 129 12.78 0.62 7.60
N SER A 130 11.84 1.20 8.32
CA SER A 130 10.80 2.08 7.79
C SER A 130 11.28 3.53 7.54
N LYS A 131 12.40 3.96 8.14
CA LYS A 131 12.99 5.30 7.94
C LYS A 131 14.06 5.27 6.86
N GLN A 132 13.69 5.49 5.62
CA GLN A 132 14.62 5.45 4.50
C GLN A 132 14.76 6.82 3.84
N ALA A 133 15.89 7.06 3.14
CA ALA A 133 16.17 8.37 2.52
C ALA A 133 15.12 8.80 1.48
N TYR A 134 14.47 7.86 0.81
CA TYR A 134 13.56 8.09 -0.31
C TYR A 134 12.16 7.50 -0.08
N GLY A 135 11.84 7.07 1.13
CA GLY A 135 10.54 6.51 1.49
C GLY A 135 10.38 6.31 2.97
N VAL A 136 9.13 6.28 3.42
CA VAL A 136 8.78 5.98 4.81
C VAL A 136 7.84 4.78 4.83
N GLY A 137 8.04 3.84 5.73
CA GLY A 137 7.21 2.66 5.86
C GLY A 137 5.72 2.98 5.98
N ALA A 138 4.92 2.44 5.08
CA ALA A 138 3.47 2.60 5.04
C ALA A 138 2.79 1.63 5.99
N ALA A 139 3.03 0.35 5.81
CA ALA A 139 2.50 -0.71 6.68
C ALA A 139 3.29 -2.02 6.52
N TYR A 140 3.34 -2.80 7.57
CA TYR A 140 3.76 -4.20 7.53
C TYR A 140 2.58 -5.12 7.22
N PHE A 141 2.83 -6.09 6.38
CA PHE A 141 1.87 -7.15 6.07
C PHE A 141 2.60 -8.48 5.92
N SER A 142 1.83 -9.57 5.97
CA SER A 142 2.40 -10.90 5.82
C SER A 142 1.60 -11.74 4.85
N TYR A 143 2.32 -12.55 4.08
CA TYR A 143 1.74 -13.74 3.50
C TYR A 143 1.69 -14.81 4.59
N VAL A 144 0.50 -15.32 4.81
CA VAL A 144 0.22 -16.29 5.88
C VAL A 144 -0.60 -17.46 5.33
N MET A 145 -0.48 -18.58 5.98
CA MET A 145 -1.39 -19.69 5.74
C MET A 145 -2.76 -19.37 6.33
N ALA A 146 -3.79 -19.41 5.49
CA ALA A 146 -5.18 -19.23 5.92
C ALA A 146 -6.01 -20.47 5.64
N PHE A 147 -7.05 -20.66 6.44
CA PHE A 147 -7.92 -21.83 6.32
C PHE A 147 -9.34 -21.55 6.83
N ASP A 148 -10.26 -22.31 6.28
CA ASP A 148 -11.64 -22.42 6.73
C ASP A 148 -11.70 -23.29 8.00
N ASN A 149 -12.13 -22.73 9.14
CA ASN A 149 -12.20 -23.39 10.43
C ASN A 149 -13.24 -24.53 10.47
N GLU A 150 -14.25 -24.51 9.60
CA GLU A 150 -15.23 -25.59 9.49
C GLU A 150 -14.58 -26.85 8.89
N LYS A 151 -13.59 -26.68 8.00
CA LYS A 151 -12.83 -27.78 7.38
C LYS A 151 -11.60 -28.14 8.18
N PHE A 152 -10.92 -27.14 8.77
CA PHE A 152 -9.66 -27.27 9.48
C PHE A 152 -9.76 -26.66 10.88
N PRO A 153 -10.48 -27.31 11.81
CA PRO A 153 -10.61 -26.82 13.17
C PRO A 153 -9.27 -26.83 13.92
N ALA A 154 -9.18 -26.08 15.02
CA ALA A 154 -7.99 -26.00 15.85
C ALA A 154 -7.47 -27.40 16.21
N GLY A 155 -6.16 -27.60 16.05
CA GLY A 155 -5.46 -28.89 16.28
C GLY A 155 -5.61 -29.93 15.16
N LYS A 156 -6.38 -29.65 14.09
CA LYS A 156 -6.53 -30.51 12.92
C LYS A 156 -6.25 -29.77 11.60
N ARG A 157 -5.34 -28.83 11.63
CA ARG A 157 -4.98 -27.94 10.51
C ARG A 157 -3.48 -27.93 10.28
N PRO A 158 -3.01 -27.59 9.08
CA PRO A 158 -1.57 -27.45 8.84
C PRO A 158 -1.02 -26.27 9.64
N THR A 159 0.17 -26.44 10.21
CA THR A 159 0.87 -25.41 10.99
C THR A 159 2.24 -25.05 10.39
N THR A 160 2.64 -25.75 9.33
CA THR A 160 3.87 -25.53 8.56
C THR A 160 3.57 -25.62 7.07
N TRP A 161 4.44 -25.04 6.24
CA TRP A 161 4.30 -25.19 4.79
C TRP A 161 4.51 -26.65 4.35
N ALA A 162 5.32 -27.44 5.04
CA ALA A 162 5.45 -28.88 4.78
C ALA A 162 4.11 -29.61 4.96
N GLU A 163 3.36 -29.26 5.99
CA GLU A 163 2.00 -29.80 6.20
C GLU A 163 1.01 -29.26 5.17
N PHE A 164 1.10 -27.97 4.79
CA PHE A 164 0.26 -27.42 3.73
C PHE A 164 0.50 -28.13 2.38
N TRP A 165 1.72 -28.57 2.08
CA TRP A 165 2.05 -29.34 0.88
C TRP A 165 1.54 -30.79 0.92
N ASP A 166 1.27 -31.34 2.11
CA ASP A 166 0.71 -32.69 2.26
C ASP A 166 -0.83 -32.71 1.99
N ALA A 167 -1.18 -32.71 0.70
CA ALA A 167 -2.57 -32.74 0.24
C ALA A 167 -3.33 -34.02 0.59
N LYS A 168 -2.63 -35.09 1.01
CA LYS A 168 -3.28 -36.32 1.50
C LYS A 168 -3.69 -36.18 2.97
N LYS A 169 -2.84 -35.60 3.81
CA LYS A 169 -3.13 -35.35 5.23
C LYS A 169 -4.12 -34.22 5.40
N PHE A 170 -4.01 -33.15 4.58
CA PHE A 170 -4.85 -31.98 4.62
C PHE A 170 -5.54 -31.76 3.24
N PRO A 171 -6.55 -32.58 2.92
CA PRO A 171 -7.22 -32.47 1.62
C PRO A 171 -8.11 -31.24 1.54
N GLY A 172 -8.22 -30.66 0.34
CA GLY A 172 -9.09 -29.52 0.07
C GLY A 172 -8.55 -28.60 -1.01
N PRO A 173 -9.44 -27.83 -1.65
CA PRO A 173 -9.06 -26.84 -2.65
C PRO A 173 -8.21 -25.75 -2.00
N ARG A 174 -7.07 -25.41 -2.63
CA ARG A 174 -6.10 -24.47 -2.09
C ARG A 174 -5.62 -23.46 -3.11
N THR A 175 -5.17 -22.34 -2.62
CA THR A 175 -4.61 -21.28 -3.45
C THR A 175 -3.24 -20.86 -2.97
N LEU A 176 -2.40 -20.45 -3.92
CA LEU A 176 -1.08 -19.89 -3.69
C LEU A 176 -0.91 -18.61 -4.52
N ARG A 177 0.00 -17.75 -4.09
CA ARG A 177 0.33 -16.56 -4.86
C ARG A 177 1.07 -16.89 -6.13
N ALA A 178 0.62 -16.30 -7.25
CA ALA A 178 1.28 -16.36 -8.55
C ALA A 178 2.62 -15.58 -8.54
N GLY A 179 3.58 -16.06 -9.30
CA GLY A 179 4.91 -15.47 -9.38
C GLY A 179 5.08 -14.37 -10.45
N VAL A 180 3.98 -13.88 -11.02
CA VAL A 180 4.00 -12.92 -12.16
C VAL A 180 4.72 -11.62 -11.87
N TYR A 181 4.78 -11.21 -10.59
CA TYR A 181 5.49 -10.01 -10.15
C TYR A 181 6.75 -10.34 -9.33
N GLY A 182 7.23 -11.58 -9.40
CA GLY A 182 8.36 -12.07 -8.60
C GLY A 182 8.04 -12.26 -7.11
N THR A 183 6.77 -12.25 -6.74
CA THR A 183 6.30 -12.40 -5.35
C THR A 183 5.53 -13.71 -5.13
N GLY A 184 5.88 -14.77 -5.85
CA GLY A 184 5.26 -16.09 -5.74
C GLY A 184 5.57 -16.82 -4.43
N ALA A 185 4.98 -17.99 -4.27
CA ALA A 185 5.15 -18.84 -3.09
C ALA A 185 6.49 -19.63 -3.12
N TYR A 186 7.61 -18.95 -3.34
CA TYR A 186 8.92 -19.58 -3.51
C TYR A 186 9.55 -19.96 -2.17
N GLU A 187 9.51 -19.05 -1.20
CA GLU A 187 9.98 -19.30 0.16
C GLU A 187 9.13 -20.37 0.83
N GLU A 188 7.80 -20.33 0.64
CA GLU A 188 6.85 -21.34 1.09
C GLU A 188 7.21 -22.73 0.52
N ALA A 189 7.56 -22.78 -0.76
CA ALA A 189 7.97 -24.02 -1.43
C ALA A 189 9.30 -24.58 -0.88
N LEU A 190 10.24 -23.71 -0.53
CA LEU A 190 11.51 -24.13 0.12
C LEU A 190 11.27 -24.62 1.54
N LEU A 191 10.44 -23.91 2.32
CA LEU A 191 10.03 -24.32 3.66
C LEU A 191 9.31 -25.67 3.63
N ALA A 192 8.44 -25.88 2.65
CA ALA A 192 7.76 -27.15 2.42
C ALA A 192 8.72 -28.30 2.08
N ASP A 193 9.84 -28.00 1.41
CA ASP A 193 10.89 -28.96 1.08
C ASP A 193 11.96 -29.09 2.19
N GLY A 194 11.69 -28.54 3.39
CA GLY A 194 12.49 -28.70 4.60
C GLY A 194 13.66 -27.72 4.74
N VAL A 195 13.70 -26.63 3.96
CA VAL A 195 14.71 -25.58 4.16
C VAL A 195 14.33 -24.76 5.39
N PRO A 196 15.22 -24.57 6.38
CA PRO A 196 14.96 -23.74 7.55
C PRO A 196 14.75 -22.25 7.17
N MET A 197 13.95 -21.51 7.95
CA MET A 197 13.68 -20.09 7.72
C MET A 197 14.95 -19.23 7.62
N ASP A 198 15.97 -19.52 8.40
CA ASP A 198 17.25 -18.80 8.42
C ASP A 198 18.20 -19.20 7.27
N LYS A 199 17.81 -20.16 6.42
CA LYS A 199 18.58 -20.68 5.28
C LYS A 199 17.87 -20.49 3.93
N LEU A 200 16.83 -19.66 3.88
CA LEU A 200 16.09 -19.41 2.65
C LEU A 200 16.88 -18.65 1.58
N TYR A 201 17.93 -17.92 2.02
CA TYR A 201 18.77 -17.11 1.13
C TYR A 201 20.26 -17.39 1.30
N PRO A 202 21.06 -17.36 0.19
CA PRO A 202 20.57 -17.15 -1.19
C PRO A 202 19.61 -18.26 -1.63
N MET A 203 18.54 -17.88 -2.33
CA MET A 203 17.47 -18.81 -2.69
C MET A 203 17.93 -19.84 -3.72
N ASP A 204 17.71 -21.12 -3.41
CA ASP A 204 17.81 -22.21 -4.41
C ASP A 204 16.51 -22.22 -5.25
N VAL A 205 16.55 -21.46 -6.35
CA VAL A 205 15.39 -21.27 -7.24
C VAL A 205 14.94 -22.59 -7.87
N ASP A 206 15.89 -23.46 -8.27
CA ASP A 206 15.54 -24.75 -8.89
C ASP A 206 14.85 -25.66 -7.89
N ARG A 207 15.31 -25.69 -6.65
CA ARG A 207 14.67 -26.43 -5.56
C ARG A 207 13.26 -25.90 -5.25
N ALA A 208 13.09 -24.58 -5.23
CA ALA A 208 11.77 -23.96 -5.04
C ALA A 208 10.79 -24.41 -6.12
N PHE A 209 11.18 -24.37 -7.41
CA PHE A 209 10.32 -24.79 -8.50
C PHE A 209 10.04 -26.30 -8.50
N LYS A 210 11.01 -27.16 -8.15
CA LYS A 210 10.77 -28.60 -7.94
C LYS A 210 9.75 -28.86 -6.83
N SER A 211 9.75 -28.04 -5.77
CA SER A 211 8.73 -28.13 -4.72
C SER A 211 7.37 -27.64 -5.22
N LEU A 212 7.33 -26.54 -6.00
CA LEU A 212 6.10 -26.06 -6.64
C LEU A 212 5.48 -27.11 -7.58
N ASP A 213 6.30 -27.88 -8.31
CA ASP A 213 5.80 -28.99 -9.16
C ASP A 213 5.01 -30.03 -8.35
N LYS A 214 5.43 -30.30 -7.09
CA LYS A 214 4.74 -31.27 -6.21
C LYS A 214 3.35 -30.80 -5.81
N ILE A 215 3.18 -29.50 -5.54
CA ILE A 215 1.91 -28.94 -5.08
C ILE A 215 0.98 -28.50 -6.22
N ARG A 216 1.53 -28.21 -7.40
CA ARG A 216 0.80 -27.68 -8.56
C ARG A 216 -0.49 -28.42 -8.87
N PRO A 217 -0.55 -29.79 -8.88
CA PRO A 217 -1.79 -30.53 -9.16
C PRO A 217 -2.91 -30.30 -8.12
N HIS A 218 -2.56 -29.76 -6.95
CA HIS A 218 -3.47 -29.54 -5.83
C HIS A 218 -3.88 -28.08 -5.67
N VAL A 219 -3.30 -27.16 -6.46
CA VAL A 219 -3.62 -25.73 -6.44
C VAL A 219 -4.78 -25.45 -7.38
N THR A 220 -5.90 -24.99 -6.82
CA THR A 220 -7.10 -24.64 -7.58
C THR A 220 -6.89 -23.36 -8.40
N THR A 221 -6.25 -22.36 -7.78
CA THR A 221 -6.01 -21.05 -8.40
C THR A 221 -4.70 -20.45 -7.88
N TRP A 222 -3.96 -19.84 -8.80
CA TRP A 222 -2.78 -19.01 -8.50
C TRP A 222 -3.22 -17.54 -8.56
N TRP A 223 -3.50 -16.94 -7.39
CA TRP A 223 -4.00 -15.58 -7.33
C TRP A 223 -2.89 -14.55 -7.60
N LYS A 224 -3.25 -13.43 -8.23
CA LYS A 224 -2.31 -12.37 -8.63
C LYS A 224 -2.45 -11.13 -7.74
N GLU A 225 -3.70 -10.75 -7.44
CA GLU A 225 -4.02 -9.56 -6.66
C GLU A 225 -4.65 -9.92 -5.31
N GLY A 226 -4.33 -9.14 -4.26
CA GLY A 226 -4.82 -9.46 -2.90
C GLY A 226 -6.34 -9.53 -2.79
N ALA A 227 -7.08 -8.75 -3.58
CA ALA A 227 -8.53 -8.82 -3.64
C ALA A 227 -9.02 -10.15 -4.23
N GLU A 228 -8.32 -10.71 -5.22
CA GLU A 228 -8.62 -12.03 -5.79
C GLU A 228 -8.43 -13.13 -4.72
N GLY A 229 -7.29 -13.12 -4.02
CA GLY A 229 -7.04 -14.08 -2.93
C GLY A 229 -8.11 -14.00 -1.83
N GLN A 230 -8.55 -12.79 -1.46
CA GLN A 230 -9.66 -12.59 -0.52
C GLN A 230 -10.98 -13.17 -1.06
N GLN A 231 -11.31 -12.91 -2.32
CA GLN A 231 -12.56 -13.33 -2.94
C GLN A 231 -12.66 -14.86 -3.02
N LEU A 232 -11.55 -15.57 -3.29
CA LEU A 232 -11.53 -17.04 -3.31
C LEU A 232 -12.00 -17.66 -1.98
N PHE A 233 -11.63 -17.03 -0.84
CA PHE A 233 -12.14 -17.45 0.47
C PHE A 233 -13.58 -17.01 0.71
N ALA A 234 -13.95 -15.79 0.31
CA ALA A 234 -15.29 -15.26 0.48
C ALA A 234 -16.34 -16.12 -0.26
N ASP A 235 -16.00 -16.58 -1.45
CA ASP A 235 -16.87 -17.43 -2.27
C ASP A 235 -16.73 -18.93 -1.94
N LYS A 236 -15.92 -19.28 -0.94
CA LYS A 236 -15.64 -20.68 -0.53
C LYS A 236 -15.08 -21.56 -1.69
N VAL A 237 -14.41 -20.95 -2.66
CA VAL A 237 -13.73 -21.65 -3.77
C VAL A 237 -12.52 -22.43 -3.23
N VAL A 238 -11.87 -21.90 -2.19
CA VAL A 238 -10.75 -22.54 -1.52
C VAL A 238 -10.99 -22.65 -0.03
N THR A 239 -10.33 -23.61 0.60
CA THR A 239 -10.39 -23.86 2.05
C THR A 239 -9.04 -23.68 2.74
N LEU A 240 -7.97 -23.61 1.95
CA LEU A 240 -6.59 -23.36 2.38
C LEU A 240 -5.94 -22.35 1.42
N GLY A 241 -5.03 -21.52 1.90
CA GLY A 241 -4.31 -20.62 0.99
C GLY A 241 -3.13 -19.90 1.63
N ASP A 242 -2.21 -19.49 0.77
CA ASP A 242 -1.22 -18.45 1.03
C ASP A 242 -1.85 -17.12 0.64
N VAL A 243 -2.10 -16.22 1.59
CA VAL A 243 -2.80 -14.95 1.36
C VAL A 243 -2.33 -13.85 2.31
N PHE A 244 -2.69 -12.61 2.03
CA PHE A 244 -2.42 -11.48 2.92
C PHE A 244 -3.25 -11.56 4.21
N ASN A 245 -2.58 -11.47 5.37
CA ASN A 245 -3.20 -11.52 6.68
C ASN A 245 -4.37 -10.54 6.84
N GLY A 246 -4.22 -9.30 6.42
CA GLY A 246 -5.26 -8.27 6.56
C GLY A 246 -6.52 -8.57 5.74
N ARG A 247 -6.39 -9.24 4.61
CA ARG A 247 -7.53 -9.64 3.77
C ARG A 247 -8.39 -10.70 4.47
N ILE A 248 -7.75 -11.67 5.11
CA ILE A 248 -8.46 -12.68 5.92
C ILE A 248 -9.05 -12.04 7.18
N GLY A 249 -8.30 -11.16 7.85
CA GLY A 249 -8.81 -10.43 9.00
C GLY A 249 -10.09 -9.63 8.71
N ASN A 250 -10.22 -9.06 7.51
CA ASN A 250 -11.45 -8.39 7.09
C ASN A 250 -12.62 -9.37 6.88
N LEU A 251 -12.37 -10.56 6.36
CA LEU A 251 -13.40 -11.59 6.25
C LEU A 251 -13.83 -12.12 7.63
N GLN A 252 -12.88 -12.27 8.57
CA GLN A 252 -13.17 -12.60 9.95
C GLN A 252 -14.06 -11.54 10.63
N LYS A 253 -13.77 -10.24 10.43
CA LYS A 253 -14.61 -9.13 10.90
C LYS A 253 -16.04 -9.17 10.34
N LYS A 254 -16.22 -9.73 9.13
CA LYS A 254 -17.53 -9.97 8.49
C LYS A 254 -18.19 -11.28 8.96
N GLY A 255 -17.61 -11.96 9.96
CA GLY A 255 -18.18 -13.18 10.56
C GLY A 255 -17.84 -14.47 9.84
N MET A 256 -16.92 -14.47 8.88
CA MET A 256 -16.52 -15.70 8.20
C MET A 256 -15.68 -16.59 9.13
N PRO A 257 -15.91 -17.92 9.16
CA PRO A 257 -15.20 -18.86 10.03
C PRO A 257 -13.80 -19.18 9.46
N LEU A 258 -12.97 -18.15 9.31
CA LEU A 258 -11.59 -18.26 8.80
C LEU A 258 -10.60 -18.06 9.95
N ASP A 259 -9.39 -18.61 9.78
CA ASP A 259 -8.27 -18.35 10.69
C ASP A 259 -6.95 -18.34 9.90
N ILE A 260 -5.89 -17.90 10.55
CA ILE A 260 -4.54 -17.81 9.97
C ILE A 260 -3.52 -18.48 10.90
N GLU A 261 -2.48 -19.04 10.31
CA GLU A 261 -1.27 -19.52 11.00
C GLU A 261 -0.12 -18.55 10.73
N TRP A 262 0.48 -18.06 11.82
CA TRP A 262 1.62 -17.14 11.73
C TRP A 262 2.97 -17.84 11.59
N ASN A 263 3.02 -19.14 11.93
CA ASN A 263 4.26 -19.88 11.82
C ASN A 263 4.72 -19.96 10.36
N GLN A 264 5.98 -19.56 10.14
CA GLN A 264 6.58 -19.46 8.81
C GLN A 264 5.88 -18.42 7.90
N GLY A 265 5.22 -17.43 8.48
CA GLY A 265 4.67 -16.29 7.75
C GLY A 265 5.78 -15.45 7.12
N LYS A 266 5.53 -14.91 5.93
CA LYS A 266 6.48 -14.08 5.17
C LYS A 266 6.14 -12.61 5.36
N LEU A 267 6.88 -11.93 6.25
CA LEU A 267 6.69 -10.51 6.57
C LEU A 267 7.27 -9.61 5.47
N GLN A 268 6.51 -8.60 5.09
CA GLN A 268 6.89 -7.59 4.11
C GLN A 268 6.51 -6.18 4.57
N LEU A 269 7.05 -5.18 3.88
CA LEU A 269 6.88 -3.77 4.17
C LEU A 269 6.61 -3.00 2.88
N ASP A 270 5.58 -2.16 2.88
CA ASP A 270 5.34 -1.17 1.85
C ASP A 270 5.82 0.21 2.29
N TYR A 271 6.15 1.05 1.31
CA TYR A 271 6.66 2.40 1.51
C TYR A 271 5.81 3.44 0.83
N TRP A 272 5.51 4.51 1.57
CA TRP A 272 5.13 5.78 0.98
C TRP A 272 6.36 6.41 0.33
N VAL A 273 6.26 6.74 -0.95
CA VAL A 273 7.33 7.37 -1.74
C VAL A 273 6.79 8.55 -2.55
N ILE A 274 7.69 9.44 -2.93
CA ILE A 274 7.39 10.58 -3.80
C ILE A 274 8.10 10.34 -5.14
N PRO A 275 7.38 10.15 -6.26
CA PRO A 275 7.98 10.04 -7.57
C PRO A 275 8.81 11.27 -7.92
N LYS A 276 9.96 11.07 -8.55
CA LYS A 276 10.82 12.17 -8.98
C LYS A 276 10.10 13.06 -9.99
N GLY A 277 10.05 14.37 -9.71
CA GLY A 277 9.31 15.32 -10.52
C GLY A 277 7.83 15.44 -10.16
N ALA A 278 7.39 14.92 -9.03
CA ALA A 278 6.03 15.09 -8.52
C ALA A 278 5.65 16.57 -8.45
N PRO A 279 4.47 16.99 -8.99
CA PRO A 279 4.12 18.40 -9.09
C PRO A 279 3.83 19.09 -7.75
N ASN A 280 3.40 18.34 -6.72
CA ASN A 280 3.01 18.89 -5.43
C ASN A 280 3.88 18.35 -4.28
N GLN A 281 5.21 18.35 -4.46
CA GLN A 281 6.18 17.73 -3.52
C GLN A 281 5.98 18.15 -2.06
N GLN A 282 5.77 19.44 -1.78
CA GLN A 282 5.58 19.92 -0.40
C GLN A 282 4.34 19.32 0.26
N ASN A 283 3.24 19.20 -0.48
CA ASN A 283 2.01 18.58 0.01
C ASN A 283 2.17 17.05 0.14
N ALA A 284 2.96 16.42 -0.74
CA ALA A 284 3.32 15.02 -0.64
C ALA A 284 4.10 14.73 0.66
N GLN A 285 5.10 15.54 0.99
CA GLN A 285 5.85 15.43 2.25
C GLN A 285 4.93 15.52 3.47
N LYS A 286 4.01 16.51 3.47
CA LYS A 286 3.02 16.68 4.55
C LYS A 286 2.07 15.49 4.67
N PHE A 287 1.63 14.93 3.53
CA PHE A 287 0.76 13.75 3.54
C PHE A 287 1.46 12.53 4.13
N ILE A 288 2.69 12.27 3.74
CA ILE A 288 3.47 11.13 4.24
C ILE A 288 3.76 11.29 5.75
N GLU A 289 4.19 12.48 6.18
CA GLU A 289 4.37 12.75 7.61
C GLU A 289 3.09 12.49 8.40
N PHE A 290 1.94 12.99 7.91
CA PHE A 290 0.64 12.78 8.54
C PHE A 290 0.24 11.31 8.60
N ALA A 291 0.41 10.57 7.48
CA ALA A 291 0.02 9.17 7.38
C ALA A 291 0.87 8.25 8.30
N THR A 292 2.09 8.66 8.65
CA THR A 292 3.00 7.89 9.51
C THR A 292 2.90 8.24 10.99
N ARG A 293 2.03 9.17 11.39
CA ARG A 293 1.76 9.46 12.80
C ARG A 293 1.10 8.27 13.50
N ALA A 294 1.47 8.02 14.74
CA ALA A 294 0.98 6.90 15.55
C ALA A 294 -0.54 6.75 15.53
N LYS A 295 -1.28 7.85 15.78
CA LYS A 295 -2.75 7.85 15.77
C LYS A 295 -3.33 7.45 14.41
N ARG A 296 -2.68 7.84 13.30
CA ARG A 296 -3.17 7.55 11.94
C ARG A 296 -2.94 6.10 11.57
N GLN A 297 -1.76 5.58 11.85
CA GLN A 297 -1.45 4.16 11.65
C GLN A 297 -2.29 3.25 12.56
N GLY A 298 -2.54 3.68 13.80
CA GLY A 298 -3.48 2.97 14.69
C GLY A 298 -4.88 2.88 14.10
N ALA A 299 -5.41 3.99 13.58
CA ALA A 299 -6.71 4.01 12.90
C ALA A 299 -6.75 3.09 11.68
N PHE A 300 -5.68 3.08 10.88
CA PHE A 300 -5.55 2.18 9.73
C PHE A 300 -5.57 0.71 10.15
N SER A 301 -4.80 0.34 11.18
CA SER A 301 -4.76 -1.04 11.69
C SER A 301 -6.10 -1.52 12.27
N GLU A 302 -6.92 -0.60 12.82
CA GLU A 302 -8.27 -0.92 13.26
C GLU A 302 -9.24 -1.22 12.11
N LEU A 303 -9.04 -0.57 10.95
CA LEU A 303 -9.85 -0.79 9.75
C LEU A 303 -9.46 -2.09 9.03
N ILE A 304 -8.17 -2.30 8.83
CA ILE A 304 -7.62 -3.50 8.22
C ILE A 304 -6.38 -3.94 9.02
N PRO A 305 -6.29 -5.21 9.50
CA PRO A 305 -5.26 -5.63 10.45
C PRO A 305 -3.88 -5.81 9.81
N TYR A 306 -3.29 -4.70 9.36
CA TYR A 306 -1.89 -4.58 8.96
C TYR A 306 -1.07 -3.87 10.03
N GLY A 307 0.22 -4.23 10.12
CA GLY A 307 1.10 -3.76 11.18
C GLY A 307 1.56 -2.32 10.98
N PRO A 308 1.51 -1.49 12.03
CA PRO A 308 2.08 -0.14 11.95
C PRO A 308 3.61 -0.18 11.89
N THR A 309 4.20 0.83 11.27
CA THR A 309 5.64 1.11 11.24
C THR A 309 6.07 2.05 12.36
N ASN A 310 5.12 2.78 12.94
CA ASN A 310 5.28 3.59 14.14
C ASN A 310 4.80 2.76 15.35
N ILE A 311 5.72 2.35 16.21
CA ILE A 311 5.38 1.47 17.34
C ILE A 311 4.44 2.11 18.36
N ALA A 312 4.42 3.45 18.47
CA ALA A 312 3.45 4.13 19.34
C ALA A 312 1.99 3.99 18.85
N ALA A 313 1.77 3.53 17.61
CA ALA A 313 0.43 3.25 17.10
C ALA A 313 -0.29 2.19 17.92
N PHE A 314 0.43 1.27 18.58
CA PHE A 314 -0.18 0.26 19.47
C PHE A 314 -0.95 0.88 20.65
N GLU A 315 -0.64 2.12 21.06
CA GLU A 315 -1.40 2.86 22.08
C GLU A 315 -2.80 3.29 21.58
N HIS A 316 -3.02 3.23 20.28
CA HIS A 316 -4.27 3.61 19.60
C HIS A 316 -5.01 2.42 18.98
N ILE A 317 -4.57 1.19 19.25
CA ILE A 317 -5.13 -0.05 18.71
C ILE A 317 -5.72 -0.87 19.86
N LYS A 318 -6.92 -1.38 19.65
CA LYS A 318 -7.56 -2.26 20.63
C LYS A 318 -6.76 -3.56 20.80
N PRO A 319 -6.72 -4.15 22.02
CA PRO A 319 -5.94 -5.35 22.27
C PRO A 319 -6.31 -6.55 21.37
N GLU A 320 -7.58 -6.69 21.02
CA GLU A 320 -8.05 -7.74 20.12
C GLU A 320 -7.54 -7.54 18.69
N THR A 321 -7.54 -6.31 18.17
CA THR A 321 -6.97 -5.98 16.86
C THR A 321 -5.44 -6.14 16.89
N ALA A 322 -4.78 -5.65 17.94
CA ALA A 322 -3.33 -5.75 18.09
C ALA A 322 -2.82 -7.19 17.94
N LYS A 323 -3.50 -8.17 18.52
CA LYS A 323 -3.16 -9.60 18.44
C LYS A 323 -3.26 -10.17 17.02
N GLN A 324 -3.98 -9.50 16.11
CA GLN A 324 -4.13 -9.91 14.72
C GLN A 324 -3.09 -9.26 13.78
N LEU A 325 -2.20 -8.41 14.31
CA LEU A 325 -1.22 -7.71 13.51
C LEU A 325 0.04 -8.55 13.28
N PRO A 326 0.67 -8.47 12.11
CA PRO A 326 1.92 -9.16 11.83
C PRO A 326 3.07 -8.69 12.73
N THR A 327 3.04 -7.42 13.15
CA THR A 327 4.04 -6.82 14.05
C THR A 327 3.75 -7.02 15.54
N TYR A 328 2.66 -7.71 15.90
CA TYR A 328 2.43 -8.12 17.28
C TYR A 328 3.54 -9.07 17.74
N PRO A 329 4.16 -8.87 18.93
CA PRO A 329 5.38 -9.59 19.32
C PRO A 329 5.30 -11.12 19.24
N ALA A 330 4.14 -11.71 19.56
CA ALA A 330 3.95 -13.17 19.49
C ALA A 330 3.85 -13.67 18.03
N ASN A 331 3.31 -12.86 17.10
CA ASN A 331 3.19 -13.20 15.70
C ASN A 331 4.53 -12.97 14.98
N LEU A 332 5.18 -11.83 15.27
CA LEU A 332 6.45 -11.45 14.66
C LEU A 332 7.53 -12.52 14.85
N LYS A 333 7.61 -13.13 16.03
CA LYS A 333 8.60 -14.19 16.35
C LYS A 333 8.44 -15.47 15.53
N LYS A 334 7.27 -15.69 14.92
CA LYS A 334 6.97 -16.90 14.14
C LYS A 334 7.25 -16.75 12.66
N GLN A 335 7.57 -15.54 12.22
CA GLN A 335 7.68 -15.15 10.83
C GLN A 335 9.15 -14.91 10.43
N PHE A 336 9.38 -14.85 9.14
CA PHE A 336 10.65 -14.39 8.59
C PHE A 336 10.43 -13.14 7.73
N HIS A 337 11.45 -12.28 7.67
CA HIS A 337 11.49 -11.18 6.72
C HIS A 337 11.89 -11.71 5.34
N ARG A 338 11.14 -11.38 4.31
CA ARG A 338 11.58 -11.59 2.94
C ARG A 338 12.84 -10.76 2.69
N ASN A 339 13.84 -11.35 2.08
CA ASN A 339 15.09 -10.66 1.73
C ASN A 339 14.96 -10.01 0.35
N GLU A 340 14.33 -8.82 0.29
CA GLU A 340 14.19 -8.08 -0.96
C GLU A 340 15.51 -7.58 -1.55
N ASP A 341 16.55 -7.42 -0.72
CA ASP A 341 17.89 -7.04 -1.20
C ASP A 341 18.43 -8.13 -2.10
N TRP A 342 18.28 -9.41 -1.73
CA TRP A 342 18.65 -10.53 -2.59
C TRP A 342 17.90 -10.52 -3.93
N TYR A 343 16.60 -10.18 -3.94
CA TYR A 343 15.85 -10.07 -5.20
C TYR A 343 16.35 -8.94 -6.09
N ALA A 344 16.82 -7.84 -5.50
CA ALA A 344 17.37 -6.68 -6.22
C ALA A 344 18.83 -6.87 -6.65
N GLU A 345 19.57 -7.86 -6.12
CA GLU A 345 20.94 -8.16 -6.51
C GLU A 345 21.05 -8.62 -7.94
N ALA A 346 22.20 -8.31 -8.56
CA ALA A 346 22.50 -8.77 -9.91
C ALA A 346 22.83 -10.27 -9.90
N GLY A 347 22.04 -11.02 -10.63
CA GLY A 347 22.25 -12.43 -10.93
C GLY A 347 23.05 -12.64 -12.23
N PRO A 348 23.09 -13.88 -12.72
CA PRO A 348 23.75 -14.22 -13.96
C PRO A 348 23.23 -13.38 -15.17
N GLY A 349 24.16 -12.97 -16.03
CA GLY A 349 23.81 -12.20 -17.25
C GLY A 349 23.40 -10.75 -17.00
N GLY A 350 23.66 -10.19 -15.81
CA GLY A 350 23.38 -8.79 -15.48
C GLY A 350 21.93 -8.49 -15.13
N LYS A 351 21.04 -9.48 -15.16
CA LYS A 351 19.66 -9.37 -14.69
C LYS A 351 19.62 -9.50 -13.18
N SER A 352 18.64 -8.86 -12.53
CA SER A 352 18.39 -9.08 -11.10
C SER A 352 17.83 -10.49 -10.84
N ASN A 353 17.98 -10.98 -9.62
CA ASN A 353 17.36 -12.25 -9.21
C ASN A 353 15.82 -12.18 -9.37
N LEU A 354 15.22 -11.01 -9.18
CA LEU A 354 13.80 -10.76 -9.45
C LEU A 354 13.43 -11.05 -10.91
N GLU A 355 14.18 -10.47 -11.86
CA GLU A 355 13.92 -10.67 -13.29
C GLU A 355 14.09 -12.14 -13.70
N LEU A 356 15.11 -12.81 -13.18
CA LEU A 356 15.36 -14.24 -13.43
C LEU A 356 14.24 -15.12 -12.89
N ILE A 357 13.71 -14.82 -11.70
CA ILE A 357 12.58 -15.58 -11.11
C ILE A 357 11.29 -15.35 -11.91
N ILE A 358 11.00 -14.11 -12.34
CA ILE A 358 9.84 -13.81 -13.19
C ILE A 358 9.93 -14.59 -14.52
N GLU A 359 11.09 -14.58 -15.16
CA GLU A 359 11.31 -15.35 -16.38
C GLU A 359 11.15 -16.86 -16.14
N ARG A 360 11.66 -17.38 -15.02
CA ARG A 360 11.51 -18.79 -14.64
C ARG A 360 10.04 -19.13 -14.40
N TRP A 361 9.29 -18.27 -13.70
CA TRP A 361 7.86 -18.44 -13.47
C TRP A 361 7.08 -18.49 -14.79
N ASN A 362 7.33 -17.54 -15.70
CA ASN A 362 6.65 -17.48 -16.98
C ASN A 362 6.89 -18.75 -17.83
N ARG A 363 8.12 -19.28 -17.81
CA ARG A 363 8.39 -20.56 -18.47
C ARG A 363 7.70 -21.73 -17.78
N TRP A 364 7.66 -21.74 -16.46
CA TRP A 364 7.05 -22.82 -15.67
C TRP A 364 5.53 -22.90 -15.85
N THR A 365 4.85 -21.77 -15.97
CA THR A 365 3.36 -21.74 -16.11
C THR A 365 2.86 -22.26 -17.44
N VAL A 366 3.71 -22.31 -18.49
CA VAL A 366 3.33 -22.80 -19.83
C VAL A 366 3.74 -24.27 -20.07
N GLN A 367 4.42 -24.89 -19.11
CA GLN A 367 4.70 -26.32 -19.08
C GLN A 367 3.51 -27.10 -18.49
#